data_172f011dff1136fb13aa89423f4fa1e0
#
_entry.id   172f011dff1136fb13aa89423f4fa1e0
#
_cell.length_a   1.000
_cell.length_b   1.000
_cell.length_c   1.000
_cell.angle_alpha   90.00
_cell.angle_beta   90.00
_cell.angle_gamma   90.00
#
_symmetry.space_group_name_H-M   'P 1'
#
loop_
_entity.id
_entity.type
_entity.pdbx_description
1 polymer ?
#
loop_
_entity_poly.entity_id
_entity_poly.type
_entity_poly.pdbx_seq_one_letter_code
_entity_poly.pdbx_strand_id
1 'polypeptide(L)'
;MRLMIRIAAVSGLVFGGTLATAQDSYVVPADTPANVKRAIESSARTDEQRARDPRRKPVEMLMLAGIEEGDYVIEFAAFGHYYTTLLVDAVGADGHVEMVDMPWTERFGGESGRAFAAAHDNAMYTQVHYNETELPDEVDVVTMVLFYHDLSRESAEESVDTADMNARVLASLKPGGTYLIVDHKAEDGSGWRDAMTLHRIDAQAIIDEVMASGFELAVTSDLLANPSDGRTLNMRDPSIRGGTDRAVLVFRKPM
;
A
#
# COMPACT_ATOMS: atom_id res chain seq x y z
N MET A 1 -58.13 -47.97 34.17
CA MET A 1 -58.26 -46.56 33.85
C MET A 1 -56.81 -46.04 33.66
N ARG A 2 -56.34 -46.01 32.38
CA ARG A 2 -54.95 -45.63 32.07
C ARG A 2 -54.92 -44.17 31.63
N LEU A 3 -54.21 -43.34 32.40
CA LEU A 3 -54.01 -41.94 32.14
C LEU A 3 -52.88 -41.77 31.10
N MET A 4 -53.23 -41.26 29.88
CA MET A 4 -52.23 -40.86 28.86
C MET A 4 -51.79 -39.44 29.08
N ILE A 5 -50.51 -39.28 29.38
CA ILE A 5 -49.85 -37.98 29.46
C ILE A 5 -49.34 -37.65 28.03
N ARG A 6 -49.87 -36.57 27.42
CA ARG A 6 -49.34 -36.03 26.16
C ARG A 6 -48.20 -35.06 26.49
N ILE A 7 -47.01 -35.38 26.02
CA ILE A 7 -45.87 -34.48 26.05
C ILE A 7 -45.92 -33.65 24.76
N ALA A 8 -46.10 -32.33 24.92
CA ALA A 8 -45.98 -31.37 23.81
C ALA A 8 -44.48 -31.05 23.61
N ALA A 9 -43.95 -31.35 22.43
CA ALA A 9 -42.64 -30.95 22.03
C ALA A 9 -42.68 -29.46 21.59
N VAL A 10 -42.00 -28.60 22.31
CA VAL A 10 -41.77 -27.21 21.94
C VAL A 10 -40.50 -27.18 21.05
N SER A 11 -40.68 -27.02 19.73
CA SER A 11 -39.60 -26.78 18.80
C SER A 11 -39.15 -25.33 18.91
N GLY A 12 -38.04 -25.08 19.60
CA GLY A 12 -37.37 -23.79 19.62
C GLY A 12 -36.68 -23.54 18.29
N LEU A 13 -37.16 -22.59 17.48
CA LEU A 13 -36.41 -22.02 16.36
C LEU A 13 -35.27 -21.16 16.95
N VAL A 14 -34.04 -21.65 16.82
CA VAL A 14 -32.83 -20.85 17.03
C VAL A 14 -32.61 -20.02 15.76
N PHE A 15 -33.00 -18.75 15.79
CA PHE A 15 -32.54 -17.78 14.80
C PHE A 15 -31.07 -17.51 15.06
N GLY A 16 -30.21 -18.20 14.31
CA GLY A 16 -28.81 -17.83 14.20
C GLY A 16 -28.68 -16.53 13.43
N GLY A 17 -28.81 -15.40 14.11
CA GLY A 17 -28.44 -14.10 13.56
C GLY A 17 -26.93 -14.07 13.39
N THR A 18 -26.42 -14.18 12.16
CA THR A 18 -25.07 -13.74 11.81
C THR A 18 -25.02 -12.25 12.10
N LEU A 19 -24.32 -11.88 13.18
CA LEU A 19 -23.89 -10.50 13.40
C LEU A 19 -22.93 -10.17 12.24
N ALA A 20 -23.45 -9.60 11.16
CA ALA A 20 -22.63 -8.86 10.23
C ALA A 20 -21.99 -7.73 11.03
N THR A 21 -20.71 -7.83 11.33
CA THR A 21 -19.94 -6.70 11.83
C THR A 21 -20.12 -5.58 10.84
N ALA A 22 -20.71 -4.47 11.27
CA ALA A 22 -20.80 -3.26 10.48
C ALA A 22 -19.36 -2.94 10.01
N GLN A 23 -19.11 -3.13 8.71
CA GLN A 23 -17.85 -2.73 8.12
C GLN A 23 -17.91 -1.21 8.14
N ASP A 24 -17.02 -0.57 8.90
CA ASP A 24 -16.95 0.89 8.97
C ASP A 24 -16.86 1.42 7.53
N SER A 25 -17.87 2.16 7.12
CA SER A 25 -17.88 2.76 5.79
C SER A 25 -16.84 3.86 5.75
N TYR A 26 -15.96 3.83 4.74
CA TYR A 26 -15.01 4.91 4.51
C TYR A 26 -15.76 6.17 4.08
N VAL A 27 -15.53 7.25 4.82
CA VAL A 27 -16.12 8.57 4.53
C VAL A 27 -15.07 9.41 3.82
N VAL A 28 -15.36 9.84 2.60
CA VAL A 28 -14.50 10.73 1.82
C VAL A 28 -14.50 12.11 2.49
N PRO A 29 -13.34 12.68 2.84
CA PRO A 29 -13.23 14.02 3.41
C PRO A 29 -13.86 15.09 2.51
N ALA A 30 -14.46 16.12 3.10
CA ALA A 30 -15.19 17.15 2.34
C ALA A 30 -14.26 18.06 1.51
N ASP A 31 -12.99 18.18 1.93
CA ASP A 31 -11.94 18.98 1.31
C ASP A 31 -11.10 18.20 0.29
N THR A 32 -11.56 17.00 -0.11
CA THR A 32 -10.87 16.16 -1.09
C THR A 32 -10.72 16.89 -2.43
N PRO A 33 -9.50 17.00 -2.99
CA PRO A 33 -9.26 17.57 -4.31
C PRO A 33 -10.06 16.86 -5.40
N ALA A 34 -10.43 17.58 -6.46
CA ALA A 34 -11.32 17.08 -7.50
C ALA A 34 -10.76 15.84 -8.23
N ASN A 35 -9.46 15.82 -8.52
CA ASN A 35 -8.77 14.68 -9.13
C ASN A 35 -8.77 13.45 -8.22
N VAL A 36 -8.51 13.61 -6.93
CA VAL A 36 -8.55 12.52 -5.95
C VAL A 36 -9.98 12.03 -5.76
N LYS A 37 -10.96 12.93 -5.72
CA LYS A 37 -12.38 12.56 -5.66
C LYS A 37 -12.80 11.73 -6.87
N ARG A 38 -12.40 12.13 -8.08
CA ARG A 38 -12.63 11.37 -9.32
C ARG A 38 -12.08 9.95 -9.19
N ALA A 39 -10.84 9.80 -8.71
CA ALA A 39 -10.20 8.49 -8.52
C ALA A 39 -10.95 7.60 -7.52
N ILE A 40 -11.39 8.15 -6.39
CA ILE A 40 -12.15 7.40 -5.37
C ILE A 40 -13.52 6.94 -5.88
N GLU A 41 -14.19 7.79 -6.66
CA GLU A 41 -15.53 7.52 -7.21
C GLU A 41 -15.48 6.71 -8.52
N SER A 42 -14.30 6.43 -9.06
CA SER A 42 -14.10 5.74 -10.33
C SER A 42 -14.81 4.39 -10.40
N SER A 43 -15.51 4.15 -11.50
CA SER A 43 -16.16 2.87 -11.80
C SER A 43 -15.18 1.75 -12.14
N ALA A 44 -13.91 2.07 -12.41
CA ALA A 44 -12.84 1.09 -12.62
C ALA A 44 -12.46 0.35 -11.33
N ARG A 45 -12.78 0.92 -10.17
CA ARG A 45 -12.52 0.31 -8.87
C ARG A 45 -13.50 -0.83 -8.57
N THR A 46 -12.98 -1.96 -8.11
CA THR A 46 -13.81 -3.10 -7.70
C THR A 46 -14.40 -2.91 -6.30
N ASP A 47 -15.43 -3.68 -5.97
CA ASP A 47 -16.02 -3.69 -4.62
C ASP A 47 -15.00 -4.17 -3.57
N GLU A 48 -14.10 -5.10 -3.94
CA GLU A 48 -13.03 -5.58 -3.07
C GLU A 48 -12.00 -4.48 -2.76
N GLN A 49 -11.68 -3.63 -3.74
CA GLN A 49 -10.84 -2.46 -3.51
C GLN A 49 -11.52 -1.48 -2.56
N ARG A 50 -12.80 -1.15 -2.79
CA ARG A 50 -13.59 -0.24 -1.94
C ARG A 50 -13.73 -0.75 -0.51
N ALA A 51 -13.91 -2.06 -0.32
CA ALA A 51 -13.99 -2.68 1.01
C ALA A 51 -12.69 -2.50 1.84
N ARG A 52 -11.57 -2.17 1.19
CA ARG A 52 -10.28 -1.94 1.86
C ARG A 52 -10.05 -0.47 2.24
N ASP A 53 -10.87 0.46 1.73
CA ASP A 53 -10.69 1.91 1.94
C ASP A 53 -10.65 2.32 3.42
N PRO A 54 -11.52 1.79 4.31
CA PRO A 54 -11.48 2.17 5.73
C PRO A 54 -10.14 1.94 6.40
N ARG A 55 -9.39 0.91 5.94
CA ARG A 55 -8.09 0.51 6.48
C ARG A 55 -6.90 0.99 5.64
N ARG A 56 -7.14 1.60 4.48
CA ARG A 56 -6.10 2.10 3.58
C ARG A 56 -6.10 3.61 3.44
N LYS A 57 -7.21 4.26 3.84
CA LYS A 57 -7.33 5.73 3.84
C LYS A 57 -6.87 6.37 2.53
N PRO A 58 -7.44 5.95 1.36
CA PRO A 58 -6.87 6.29 0.06
C PRO A 58 -6.82 7.78 -0.23
N VAL A 59 -7.82 8.56 0.18
CA VAL A 59 -7.82 10.02 -0.05
C VAL A 59 -6.65 10.67 0.67
N GLU A 60 -6.53 10.38 1.96
CA GLU A 60 -5.49 10.95 2.80
C GLU A 60 -4.10 10.51 2.31
N MET A 61 -3.98 9.28 1.80
CA MET A 61 -2.73 8.77 1.23
C MET A 61 -2.33 9.50 -0.04
N LEU A 62 -3.27 9.70 -0.99
CA LEU A 62 -2.97 10.46 -2.21
C LEU A 62 -2.66 11.94 -1.90
N MET A 63 -3.35 12.53 -0.93
CA MET A 63 -3.07 13.90 -0.49
C MET A 63 -1.69 14.02 0.19
N LEU A 64 -1.29 13.04 1.02
CA LEU A 64 0.05 13.00 1.63
C LEU A 64 1.15 12.82 0.58
N ALA A 65 0.91 12.00 -0.45
CA ALA A 65 1.81 11.87 -1.60
C ALA A 65 1.90 13.16 -2.42
N GLY A 66 0.87 14.02 -2.35
CA GLY A 66 0.79 15.25 -3.13
C GLY A 66 0.42 15.00 -4.59
N ILE A 67 -0.43 13.99 -4.86
CA ILE A 67 -0.82 13.64 -6.23
C ILE A 67 -1.64 14.76 -6.90
N GLU A 68 -1.15 15.25 -8.01
CA GLU A 68 -1.79 16.28 -8.84
C GLU A 68 -2.15 15.74 -10.23
N GLU A 69 -3.00 16.45 -10.95
CA GLU A 69 -3.34 16.13 -12.34
C GLU A 69 -2.15 16.44 -13.25
N GLY A 70 -1.79 15.50 -14.11
CA GLY A 70 -0.61 15.61 -14.97
C GLY A 70 0.68 15.05 -14.39
N ASP A 71 0.69 14.56 -13.15
CA ASP A 71 1.89 14.00 -12.51
C ASP A 71 2.42 12.75 -13.24
N TYR A 72 3.74 12.60 -13.20
CA TYR A 72 4.41 11.33 -13.47
C TYR A 72 4.66 10.62 -12.13
N VAL A 73 4.04 9.46 -11.95
CA VAL A 73 4.12 8.66 -10.73
C VAL A 73 4.80 7.32 -11.01
N ILE A 74 5.76 6.93 -10.16
CA ILE A 74 6.28 5.56 -10.12
C ILE A 74 5.69 4.85 -8.91
N GLU A 75 5.09 3.68 -9.14
CA GLU A 75 4.59 2.79 -8.10
C GLU A 75 5.43 1.52 -8.07
N PHE A 76 6.26 1.35 -7.04
CA PHE A 76 6.96 0.11 -6.77
C PHE A 76 6.03 -0.91 -6.13
N ALA A 77 6.14 -2.18 -6.55
CA ALA A 77 5.36 -3.30 -6.01
C ALA A 77 3.84 -3.12 -6.12
N ALA A 78 3.37 -2.86 -7.34
CA ALA A 78 1.98 -2.50 -7.67
C ALA A 78 0.96 -3.66 -7.59
N PHE A 79 1.22 -4.68 -6.77
CA PHE A 79 0.40 -5.91 -6.73
C PHE A 79 -1.07 -5.65 -6.40
N GLY A 80 -1.95 -6.25 -7.21
CA GLY A 80 -3.40 -6.16 -7.03
C GLY A 80 -3.98 -4.79 -7.30
N HIS A 81 -3.16 -3.86 -7.82
CA HIS A 81 -3.54 -2.58 -8.42
C HIS A 81 -4.49 -1.71 -7.59
N TYR A 82 -4.38 -1.77 -6.25
CA TYR A 82 -5.25 -0.97 -5.39
C TYR A 82 -4.95 0.53 -5.53
N TYR A 83 -3.67 0.90 -5.37
CA TYR A 83 -3.26 2.31 -5.55
C TYR A 83 -3.09 2.64 -7.02
N THR A 84 -2.62 1.71 -7.86
CA THR A 84 -2.49 1.91 -9.31
C THR A 84 -3.78 2.44 -9.94
N THR A 85 -4.94 1.79 -9.64
CA THR A 85 -6.25 2.23 -10.15
C THR A 85 -6.59 3.65 -9.71
N LEU A 86 -6.26 4.01 -8.47
CA LEU A 86 -6.47 5.35 -7.95
C LEU A 86 -5.52 6.38 -8.58
N LEU A 87 -4.24 6.02 -8.72
CA LEU A 87 -3.21 6.89 -9.28
C LEU A 87 -3.51 7.24 -10.74
N VAL A 88 -3.80 6.24 -11.58
CA VAL A 88 -4.14 6.43 -13.00
C VAL A 88 -5.30 7.41 -13.19
N ASP A 89 -6.37 7.28 -12.38
CA ASP A 89 -7.50 8.18 -12.43
C ASP A 89 -7.19 9.56 -11.83
N ALA A 90 -6.34 9.63 -10.80
CA ALA A 90 -5.99 10.89 -10.14
C ALA A 90 -5.07 11.76 -10.99
N VAL A 91 -4.06 11.17 -11.65
CA VAL A 91 -3.15 11.94 -12.53
C VAL A 91 -3.83 12.31 -13.86
N GLY A 92 -4.88 11.60 -14.26
CA GLY A 92 -5.65 11.89 -15.47
C GLY A 92 -4.90 11.56 -16.77
N ALA A 93 -5.47 11.97 -17.90
CA ALA A 93 -4.97 11.59 -19.23
C ALA A 93 -3.62 12.23 -19.61
N ASP A 94 -3.29 13.36 -19.02
CA ASP A 94 -2.01 14.06 -19.27
C ASP A 94 -0.90 13.61 -18.30
N GLY A 95 -1.24 12.85 -17.25
CA GLY A 95 -0.30 12.25 -16.32
C GLY A 95 0.11 10.84 -16.73
N HIS A 96 1.01 10.23 -15.94
CA HIS A 96 1.53 8.90 -16.21
C HIS A 96 1.77 8.10 -14.94
N VAL A 97 1.49 6.79 -14.95
CA VAL A 97 1.80 5.88 -13.85
C VAL A 97 2.65 4.72 -14.35
N GLU A 98 3.87 4.63 -13.87
CA GLU A 98 4.75 3.50 -14.13
C GLU A 98 4.76 2.54 -12.95
N MET A 99 4.26 1.32 -13.17
CA MET A 99 4.35 0.20 -12.23
C MET A 99 5.69 -0.50 -12.41
N VAL A 100 6.50 -0.57 -11.36
CA VAL A 100 7.81 -1.22 -11.40
C VAL A 100 7.84 -2.36 -10.39
N ASP A 101 7.98 -3.59 -10.88
CA ASP A 101 7.96 -4.80 -10.08
C ASP A 101 9.27 -5.60 -10.20
N MET A 102 9.67 -6.28 -9.11
CA MET A 102 10.82 -7.19 -9.12
C MET A 102 10.54 -8.46 -9.93
N PRO A 103 11.52 -9.05 -10.64
CA PRO A 103 11.30 -10.27 -11.45
C PRO A 103 10.73 -11.45 -10.68
N TRP A 104 11.11 -11.64 -9.42
CA TRP A 104 10.60 -12.74 -8.59
C TRP A 104 9.11 -12.62 -8.26
N THR A 105 8.53 -11.44 -8.47
CA THR A 105 7.10 -11.17 -8.22
C THR A 105 6.20 -11.54 -9.39
N GLU A 106 6.76 -12.00 -10.53
CA GLU A 106 6.02 -12.40 -11.74
C GLU A 106 4.79 -13.27 -11.40
N ARG A 107 4.97 -14.26 -10.54
CA ARG A 107 3.91 -15.20 -10.12
C ARG A 107 2.76 -14.54 -9.34
N PHE A 108 2.93 -13.32 -8.83
CA PHE A 108 1.94 -12.62 -8.02
C PHE A 108 1.19 -11.53 -8.79
N GLY A 109 1.86 -10.88 -9.74
CA GLY A 109 1.35 -9.67 -10.37
C GLY A 109 1.74 -9.45 -11.83
N GLY A 110 2.70 -10.20 -12.40
CA GLY A 110 3.26 -9.89 -13.71
C GLY A 110 2.23 -9.90 -14.85
N GLU A 111 1.42 -10.94 -14.95
CA GLU A 111 0.36 -11.02 -15.97
C GLU A 111 -0.68 -9.90 -15.78
N SER A 112 -1.14 -9.68 -14.54
CA SER A 112 -2.12 -8.63 -14.26
C SER A 112 -1.58 -7.23 -14.45
N GLY A 113 -0.29 -6.99 -14.16
CA GLY A 113 0.38 -5.70 -14.41
C GLY A 113 0.43 -5.36 -15.90
N ARG A 114 0.85 -6.31 -16.73
CA ARG A 114 0.83 -6.14 -18.19
C ARG A 114 -0.59 -5.92 -18.74
N ALA A 115 -1.57 -6.67 -18.22
CA ALA A 115 -2.96 -6.50 -18.63
C ALA A 115 -3.53 -5.13 -18.20
N PHE A 116 -3.16 -4.66 -17.00
CA PHE A 116 -3.55 -3.34 -16.52
C PHE A 116 -2.96 -2.24 -17.41
N ALA A 117 -1.66 -2.28 -17.67
CA ALA A 117 -1.01 -1.30 -18.56
C ALA A 117 -1.60 -1.30 -19.97
N ALA A 118 -1.91 -2.48 -20.52
CA ALA A 118 -2.54 -2.57 -21.85
C ALA A 118 -3.98 -2.00 -21.91
N ALA A 119 -4.64 -1.84 -20.76
CA ALA A 119 -6.00 -1.30 -20.66
C ALA A 119 -6.04 0.22 -20.36
N HIS A 120 -4.90 0.86 -20.07
CA HIS A 120 -4.83 2.26 -19.66
C HIS A 120 -3.70 2.98 -20.42
N ASP A 121 -4.05 3.94 -21.26
CA ASP A 121 -3.11 4.66 -22.14
C ASP A 121 -2.05 5.46 -21.34
N ASN A 122 -2.34 5.79 -20.08
CA ASN A 122 -1.46 6.52 -19.17
C ASN A 122 -0.80 5.62 -18.11
N ALA A 123 -0.73 4.31 -18.34
CA ALA A 123 -0.05 3.38 -17.45
C ALA A 123 0.98 2.53 -18.20
N MET A 124 2.12 2.25 -17.54
CA MET A 124 3.16 1.35 -18.03
C MET A 124 3.49 0.30 -16.95
N TYR A 125 3.91 -0.88 -17.36
CA TYR A 125 4.39 -1.94 -16.48
C TYR A 125 5.78 -2.38 -16.88
N THR A 126 6.71 -2.24 -15.92
CA THR A 126 8.11 -2.63 -16.05
C THR A 126 8.43 -3.71 -15.00
N GLN A 127 9.14 -4.75 -15.42
CA GLN A 127 9.62 -5.77 -14.50
C GLN A 127 11.14 -5.83 -14.59
N VAL A 128 11.81 -5.39 -13.53
CA VAL A 128 13.26 -5.24 -13.48
C VAL A 128 13.75 -5.31 -12.05
N HIS A 129 14.98 -5.76 -11.83
CA HIS A 129 15.60 -5.68 -10.50
C HIS A 129 15.82 -4.21 -10.12
N TYR A 130 15.44 -3.82 -8.89
CA TYR A 130 15.44 -2.40 -8.50
C TYR A 130 16.83 -1.74 -8.52
N ASN A 131 17.91 -2.51 -8.35
CA ASN A 131 19.27 -1.99 -8.53
C ASN A 131 19.70 -1.87 -9.99
N GLU A 132 18.93 -2.41 -10.93
CA GLU A 132 19.19 -2.35 -12.38
C GLU A 132 18.22 -1.42 -13.10
N THR A 133 17.18 -0.92 -12.40
CA THR A 133 16.17 -0.09 -13.04
C THR A 133 16.74 1.26 -13.45
N GLU A 134 16.46 1.64 -14.70
CA GLU A 134 16.68 2.99 -15.22
C GLU A 134 15.37 3.76 -15.05
N LEU A 135 15.25 4.49 -13.93
CA LEU A 135 14.08 5.33 -13.68
C LEU A 135 14.15 6.58 -14.57
N PRO A 136 13.01 7.05 -15.11
CA PRO A 136 12.96 8.29 -15.88
C PRO A 136 13.32 9.51 -15.00
N ASP A 137 13.76 10.55 -15.65
CA ASP A 137 13.96 11.86 -15.02
C ASP A 137 12.62 12.60 -14.86
N GLU A 138 12.60 13.63 -14.03
CA GLU A 138 11.44 14.53 -13.88
C GLU A 138 10.17 13.85 -13.35
N VAL A 139 10.33 12.87 -12.46
CA VAL A 139 9.23 12.20 -11.75
C VAL A 139 8.71 13.10 -10.62
N ASP A 140 7.39 13.21 -10.48
CA ASP A 140 6.75 14.00 -9.44
C ASP A 140 6.65 13.24 -8.13
N VAL A 141 6.20 11.97 -8.21
CA VAL A 141 5.95 11.15 -7.03
C VAL A 141 6.44 9.72 -7.24
N VAL A 142 7.11 9.18 -6.24
CA VAL A 142 7.40 7.74 -6.13
C VAL A 142 6.67 7.18 -4.93
N THR A 143 6.05 5.99 -5.09
CA THR A 143 5.35 5.32 -4.00
C THR A 143 5.87 3.89 -3.81
N MET A 144 5.99 3.46 -2.55
CA MET A 144 6.22 2.05 -2.18
C MET A 144 5.33 1.70 -1.00
N VAL A 145 4.35 0.83 -1.22
CA VAL A 145 3.33 0.53 -0.21
C VAL A 145 3.36 -0.94 0.19
N LEU A 146 3.71 -1.19 1.45
CA LEU A 146 3.78 -2.52 2.09
C LEU A 146 4.79 -3.46 1.42
N PHE A 147 5.96 -2.92 1.05
CA PHE A 147 6.97 -3.69 0.34
C PHE A 147 8.42 -3.38 0.77
N TYR A 148 8.70 -2.27 1.43
CA TYR A 148 10.08 -1.91 1.79
C TYR A 148 10.75 -3.01 2.62
N HIS A 149 10.02 -3.66 3.54
CA HIS A 149 10.51 -4.80 4.31
C HIS A 149 10.93 -6.00 3.43
N ASP A 150 10.35 -6.15 2.24
CA ASP A 150 10.66 -7.24 1.29
C ASP A 150 11.91 -6.95 0.42
N LEU A 151 12.55 -5.78 0.57
CA LEU A 151 13.80 -5.45 -0.13
C LEU A 151 15.00 -6.27 0.39
N SER A 152 14.99 -6.67 1.67
CA SER A 152 16.00 -7.54 2.27
C SER A 152 15.58 -9.00 2.13
N ARG A 153 16.09 -9.68 1.11
CA ARG A 153 15.82 -11.11 0.89
C ARG A 153 17.08 -11.95 1.09
N GLU A 154 16.90 -13.24 1.37
CA GLU A 154 18.01 -14.16 1.62
C GLU A 154 18.84 -14.45 0.37
N SER A 155 18.20 -14.47 -0.80
CA SER A 155 18.86 -14.69 -2.08
C SER A 155 19.48 -13.39 -2.59
N ALA A 156 20.74 -13.44 -2.98
CA ALA A 156 21.42 -12.28 -3.59
C ALA A 156 20.74 -11.80 -4.89
N GLU A 157 20.05 -12.69 -5.60
CA GLU A 157 19.31 -12.37 -6.83
C GLU A 157 17.98 -11.63 -6.55
N GLU A 158 17.48 -11.72 -5.32
CA GLU A 158 16.23 -11.09 -4.89
C GLU A 158 16.47 -9.90 -3.94
N SER A 159 17.66 -9.83 -3.32
CA SER A 159 18.02 -8.78 -2.37
C SER A 159 18.34 -7.48 -3.10
N VAL A 160 17.82 -6.37 -2.56
CA VAL A 160 18.06 -5.03 -3.09
C VAL A 160 19.07 -4.31 -2.22
N ASP A 161 20.05 -3.66 -2.83
CA ASP A 161 20.86 -2.63 -2.18
C ASP A 161 19.99 -1.37 -2.00
N THR A 162 19.45 -1.18 -0.81
CA THR A 162 18.52 -0.10 -0.53
C THR A 162 19.15 1.28 -0.66
N ALA A 163 20.46 1.40 -0.44
CA ALA A 163 21.18 2.66 -0.63
C ALA A 163 21.25 3.03 -2.12
N ASP A 164 21.59 2.08 -3.00
CA ASP A 164 21.61 2.29 -4.45
C ASP A 164 20.20 2.58 -4.98
N MET A 165 19.20 1.79 -4.58
CA MET A 165 17.81 2.01 -4.98
C MET A 165 17.28 3.39 -4.56
N ASN A 166 17.46 3.78 -3.29
CA ASN A 166 17.04 5.09 -2.82
C ASN A 166 17.76 6.24 -3.52
N ALA A 167 19.05 6.06 -3.87
CA ALA A 167 19.80 7.05 -4.64
C ALA A 167 19.24 7.21 -6.07
N ARG A 168 18.82 6.11 -6.72
CA ARG A 168 18.16 6.13 -8.04
C ARG A 168 16.81 6.84 -7.96
N VAL A 169 16.01 6.56 -6.94
CA VAL A 169 14.75 7.25 -6.68
C VAL A 169 14.98 8.75 -6.48
N LEU A 170 15.99 9.12 -5.68
CA LEU A 170 16.34 10.52 -5.49
C LEU A 170 16.74 11.20 -6.80
N ALA A 171 17.55 10.52 -7.62
CA ALA A 171 17.99 11.05 -8.91
C ALA A 171 16.80 11.33 -9.85
N SER A 172 15.84 10.38 -9.95
CA SER A 172 14.69 10.46 -10.85
C SER A 172 13.68 11.56 -10.50
N LEU A 173 13.51 11.87 -9.22
CA LEU A 173 12.54 12.87 -8.77
C LEU A 173 12.92 14.29 -9.18
N LYS A 174 11.92 15.12 -9.48
CA LYS A 174 12.07 16.58 -9.56
C LYS A 174 12.53 17.15 -8.23
N PRO A 175 13.23 18.30 -8.20
CA PRO A 175 13.42 19.05 -6.95
C PRO A 175 12.07 19.28 -6.24
N GLY A 176 11.97 18.97 -4.95
CA GLY A 176 10.72 18.99 -4.20
C GLY A 176 9.78 17.80 -4.43
N GLY A 177 10.11 16.87 -5.32
CA GLY A 177 9.33 15.65 -5.58
C GLY A 177 9.21 14.74 -4.36
N THR A 178 8.19 13.91 -4.35
CA THR A 178 7.79 13.10 -3.18
C THR A 178 8.21 11.63 -3.31
N TYR A 179 8.73 11.06 -2.22
CA TYR A 179 8.80 9.61 -2.03
C TYR A 179 7.92 9.21 -0.84
N LEU A 180 6.80 8.52 -1.11
CA LEU A 180 5.88 8.00 -0.10
C LEU A 180 6.19 6.53 0.19
N ILE A 181 6.50 6.21 1.43
CA ILE A 181 6.69 4.83 1.89
C ILE A 181 5.67 4.52 2.97
N VAL A 182 4.98 3.40 2.81
CA VAL A 182 4.10 2.82 3.83
C VAL A 182 4.57 1.41 4.12
N ASP A 183 4.77 1.07 5.40
CA ASP A 183 5.10 -0.32 5.72
C ASP A 183 4.58 -0.78 7.09
N HIS A 184 4.54 -2.10 7.26
CA HIS A 184 4.18 -2.76 8.50
C HIS A 184 5.25 -2.52 9.56
N LYS A 185 4.88 -1.85 10.66
CA LYS A 185 5.82 -1.56 11.75
C LYS A 185 6.22 -2.83 12.50
N ALA A 186 7.52 -2.99 12.69
CA ALA A 186 8.12 -3.89 13.66
C ALA A 186 8.25 -3.22 15.04
N GLU A 187 8.85 -3.90 16.00
CA GLU A 187 9.26 -3.34 17.28
C GLU A 187 10.29 -2.22 17.07
N ASP A 188 10.13 -1.12 17.80
CA ASP A 188 11.03 0.01 17.70
C ASP A 188 12.46 -0.42 18.09
N GLY A 189 13.47 -0.05 17.31
CA GLY A 189 14.86 -0.46 17.46
C GLY A 189 15.20 -1.85 16.92
N SER A 190 14.26 -2.54 16.28
CA SER A 190 14.51 -3.87 15.69
C SER A 190 15.23 -3.82 14.33
N GLY A 191 15.24 -2.68 13.67
CA GLY A 191 15.82 -2.55 12.34
C GLY A 191 15.17 -3.49 11.33
N TRP A 192 15.98 -4.30 10.66
CA TRP A 192 15.56 -5.30 9.66
C TRP A 192 15.27 -6.69 10.24
N ARG A 193 15.43 -6.92 11.56
CA ARG A 193 15.33 -8.24 12.22
C ARG A 193 14.06 -9.02 11.81
N ASP A 194 12.94 -8.35 11.72
CA ASP A 194 11.63 -8.95 11.54
C ASP A 194 11.14 -8.94 10.08
N ALA A 195 11.93 -8.41 9.16
CA ALA A 195 11.55 -8.22 7.76
C ALA A 195 11.17 -9.55 7.09
N MET A 196 12.02 -10.56 7.15
CA MET A 196 11.78 -11.86 6.51
C MET A 196 10.91 -12.82 7.31
N THR A 197 10.76 -12.60 8.62
CA THR A 197 10.02 -13.52 9.51
C THR A 197 8.60 -13.07 9.76
N LEU A 198 8.40 -11.78 10.08
CA LEU A 198 7.10 -11.20 10.39
C LEU A 198 6.53 -10.35 9.24
N HIS A 199 7.32 -10.09 8.19
CA HIS A 199 7.05 -9.11 7.15
C HIS A 199 6.73 -7.75 7.77
N ARG A 200 7.69 -7.26 8.60
CA ARG A 200 7.63 -5.99 9.32
C ARG A 200 9.02 -5.38 9.37
N ILE A 201 9.08 -4.07 9.37
CA ILE A 201 10.32 -3.32 9.49
C ILE A 201 10.20 -2.21 10.53
N ASP A 202 11.28 -1.91 11.23
CA ASP A 202 11.33 -0.72 12.09
C ASP A 202 11.25 0.55 11.23
N ALA A 203 10.30 1.40 11.55
CA ALA A 203 10.11 2.66 10.81
C ALA A 203 11.36 3.56 10.84
N GLN A 204 12.14 3.52 11.95
CA GLN A 204 13.38 4.29 12.05
C GLN A 204 14.44 3.80 11.07
N ALA A 205 14.51 2.48 10.80
CA ALA A 205 15.44 1.94 9.81
C ALA A 205 15.15 2.47 8.40
N ILE A 206 13.87 2.56 8.01
CA ILE A 206 13.47 3.18 6.73
C ILE A 206 13.91 4.66 6.70
N ILE A 207 13.62 5.40 7.78
CA ILE A 207 13.95 6.83 7.86
C ILE A 207 15.46 7.03 7.70
N ASP A 208 16.26 6.27 8.43
CA ASP A 208 17.72 6.43 8.42
C ASP A 208 18.31 6.12 7.03
N GLU A 209 17.86 5.06 6.37
CA GLU A 209 18.34 4.66 5.05
C GLU A 209 17.95 5.66 3.95
N VAL A 210 16.70 6.08 3.93
CA VAL A 210 16.20 7.02 2.92
C VAL A 210 16.85 8.38 3.09
N MET A 211 16.98 8.88 4.32
CA MET A 211 17.68 10.13 4.60
C MET A 211 19.18 10.06 4.29
N ALA A 212 19.83 8.91 4.53
CA ALA A 212 21.23 8.70 4.16
C ALA A 212 21.48 8.83 2.65
N SER A 213 20.46 8.59 1.81
CA SER A 213 20.52 8.78 0.36
C SER A 213 20.34 10.24 -0.08
N GLY A 214 20.07 11.16 0.84
CA GLY A 214 19.95 12.60 0.56
C GLY A 214 18.55 13.16 0.58
N PHE A 215 17.55 12.38 0.93
CA PHE A 215 16.18 12.86 1.14
C PHE A 215 16.02 13.64 2.45
N GLU A 216 15.00 14.49 2.48
CA GLU A 216 14.50 15.12 3.71
C GLU A 216 13.20 14.43 4.15
N LEU A 217 13.11 14.05 5.43
CA LEU A 217 11.86 13.54 6.02
C LEU A 217 10.89 14.71 6.20
N ALA A 218 9.82 14.74 5.41
CA ALA A 218 8.81 15.80 5.44
C ALA A 218 7.67 15.48 6.41
N VAL A 219 7.18 14.22 6.45
CA VAL A 219 6.04 13.81 7.28
C VAL A 219 6.26 12.41 7.83
N THR A 220 5.98 12.24 9.11
CA THR A 220 5.63 10.95 9.73
C THR A 220 4.19 11.03 10.16
N SER A 221 3.33 10.12 9.69
CA SER A 221 1.89 10.18 9.95
C SER A 221 1.38 8.94 10.65
N ASP A 222 0.52 9.14 11.64
CA ASP A 222 -0.22 8.09 12.37
C ASP A 222 -1.52 7.68 11.66
N LEU A 223 -1.73 8.07 10.42
CA LEU A 223 -2.94 7.82 9.64
C LEU A 223 -3.35 6.33 9.61
N LEU A 224 -2.37 5.45 9.57
CA LEU A 224 -2.55 4.00 9.54
C LEU A 224 -2.05 3.31 10.83
N ALA A 225 -1.87 4.07 11.91
CA ALA A 225 -1.47 3.51 13.18
C ALA A 225 -2.57 2.61 13.77
N ASN A 226 -2.16 1.49 14.34
CA ASN A 226 -3.03 0.60 15.11
C ASN A 226 -2.38 0.21 16.44
N PRO A 227 -2.65 0.95 17.52
CA PRO A 227 -2.07 0.65 18.84
C PRO A 227 -2.45 -0.73 19.41
N SER A 228 -3.49 -1.38 18.85
CA SER A 228 -3.91 -2.72 19.26
C SER A 228 -3.07 -3.84 18.66
N ASP A 229 -2.25 -3.54 17.63
CA ASP A 229 -1.31 -4.48 17.04
C ASP A 229 -0.02 -4.49 17.86
N GLY A 230 0.24 -5.59 18.56
CA GLY A 230 1.46 -5.77 19.36
C GLY A 230 2.75 -5.93 18.54
N ARG A 231 2.68 -5.89 17.20
CA ARG A 231 3.81 -5.99 16.24
C ARG A 231 4.64 -7.28 16.33
N THR A 232 4.12 -8.29 17.03
CA THR A 232 4.84 -9.56 17.28
C THR A 232 4.36 -10.72 16.41
N LEU A 233 3.27 -10.53 15.67
CA LEU A 233 2.71 -11.52 14.75
C LEU A 233 3.10 -11.19 13.30
N ASN A 234 3.26 -12.26 12.49
CA ASN A 234 3.41 -12.09 11.05
C ASN A 234 2.21 -11.32 10.48
N MET A 235 2.42 -10.40 9.55
CA MET A 235 1.37 -9.54 9.00
C MET A 235 0.25 -10.31 8.30
N ARG A 236 0.49 -11.60 7.95
CA ARG A 236 -0.50 -12.50 7.34
C ARG A 236 -1.34 -13.25 8.36
N ASP A 237 -1.03 -13.14 9.68
CA ASP A 237 -1.82 -13.79 10.73
C ASP A 237 -3.30 -13.35 10.64
N PRO A 238 -4.25 -14.30 10.63
CA PRO A 238 -5.68 -13.98 10.46
C PRO A 238 -6.24 -13.00 11.47
N SER A 239 -5.67 -12.93 12.68
CA SER A 239 -6.15 -12.03 13.76
C SER A 239 -5.85 -10.55 13.52
N ILE A 240 -4.81 -10.24 12.69
CA ILE A 240 -4.35 -8.87 12.41
C ILE A 240 -4.29 -8.53 10.93
N ARG A 241 -4.54 -9.50 10.05
CA ARG A 241 -4.44 -9.30 8.61
C ARG A 241 -5.28 -8.12 8.13
N GLY A 242 -4.63 -7.17 7.46
CA GLY A 242 -5.23 -5.91 7.00
C GLY A 242 -5.42 -4.85 8.08
N GLY A 243 -5.12 -5.16 9.36
CA GLY A 243 -5.21 -4.27 10.52
C GLY A 243 -3.89 -4.11 11.27
N THR A 244 -2.75 -4.38 10.67
CA THR A 244 -1.43 -4.15 11.27
C THR A 244 -1.18 -2.68 11.56
N ASP A 245 -0.35 -2.39 12.56
CA ASP A 245 0.23 -1.05 12.75
C ASP A 245 1.18 -0.73 11.59
N ARG A 246 1.03 0.45 10.97
CA ARG A 246 1.81 0.83 9.79
C ARG A 246 2.40 2.22 9.94
N ALA A 247 3.66 2.35 9.54
CA ALA A 247 4.29 3.64 9.32
C ALA A 247 3.81 4.22 7.99
N VAL A 248 3.59 5.52 7.96
CA VAL A 248 3.37 6.33 6.74
C VAL A 248 4.41 7.43 6.75
N LEU A 249 5.35 7.36 5.82
CA LEU A 249 6.53 8.21 5.76
C LEU A 249 6.53 8.95 4.42
N VAL A 250 6.66 10.27 4.47
CA VAL A 250 6.79 11.11 3.28
C VAL A 250 8.14 11.77 3.29
N PHE A 251 8.92 11.50 2.25
CA PHE A 251 10.21 12.13 2.03
C PHE A 251 10.13 13.08 0.84
N ARG A 252 11.01 14.08 0.84
CA ARG A 252 11.14 15.06 -0.25
C ARG A 252 12.57 15.09 -0.77
N LYS A 253 12.71 15.18 -2.09
CA LYS A 253 13.97 15.58 -2.70
C LYS A 253 14.20 17.05 -2.37
N PRO A 254 15.38 17.46 -1.86
CA PRO A 254 15.71 18.86 -1.65
C PRO A 254 15.52 19.71 -2.90
N MET A 255 15.20 21.01 -2.70
CA MET A 255 15.02 21.99 -3.77
C MET A 255 16.34 22.30 -4.48
#